data_ce75563712acb566d8469ac5ed76e055
#
_entry.id   ce75563712acb566d8469ac5ed76e055
#
_cell.length_a   1.000
_cell.length_b   1.000
_cell.length_c   1.000
_cell.angle_alpha   90.00
_cell.angle_beta   90.00
_cell.angle_gamma   90.00
#
_symmetry.space_group_name_H-M   'P 1'
#
loop_
_entity.id
_entity.type
_entity.pdbx_description
1 polymer ?
#
loop_
_entity_poly.entity_id
_entity_poly.type
_entity_poly.pdbx_seq_one_letter_code
_entity_poly.pdbx_strand_id
1 'polypeptide(L)'
;MFRDIIIKKYTLGAIRMTQTNATRIEKDTMGEMEVPADAYWGASTQRAVLNFPISNIRYPSDFISMLGRIKRAAANANQQLGLLDPEIAKSISAASTEVIDGHWDNHFVVDLFQTGSGTSTNTNANEVIAKRAREIADGLNIHPNDHVNMAQSSNDVIPSATHLTAAKAIKDELIPALEKAQKTLIEKSNEFWEVIKTGRTHLQDATPIRLGQEFQGYASQIELSIDRIKPHLSALSEIALGGTAVGTGINAHENFARAACEILSKELSLPVKETAHHFQAQGTQDAMVSASGAVRSIAIALQKIANDLRWLSSGPRAGLAELELPTVQPGSSIMPGKVNPVIPESVVQVVCQVLGNDAAISAASQGGYLELNTYWPVSAYNLHQSITLLASATSNFDIQ
;
A
#
# COMPACT_ATOMS: atom_id res chain seq x y z
N MET A 1 7.82 -18.84 -37.13
CA MET A 1 7.48 -17.73 -38.02
C MET A 1 7.32 -16.43 -37.22
N PHE A 2 8.36 -16.09 -36.41
CA PHE A 2 8.47 -14.83 -35.67
C PHE A 2 9.96 -14.50 -35.41
N ARG A 3 10.78 -14.66 -36.42
CA ARG A 3 12.16 -14.17 -36.44
C ARG A 3 12.22 -13.15 -37.54
N ASP A 4 12.46 -11.91 -37.26
CA ASP A 4 12.66 -10.74 -38.13
C ASP A 4 11.57 -9.67 -37.99
N ILE A 5 11.42 -9.14 -36.76
CA ILE A 5 10.84 -7.81 -36.59
C ILE A 5 11.97 -6.87 -36.16
N ILE A 6 12.37 -6.01 -37.09
CA ILE A 6 13.34 -4.94 -36.84
C ILE A 6 12.69 -3.90 -35.94
N ILE A 7 13.18 -3.82 -34.70
CA ILE A 7 12.74 -2.78 -33.73
C ILE A 7 13.40 -1.46 -34.11
N LYS A 8 12.62 -0.50 -34.61
CA LYS A 8 13.04 0.90 -34.65
C LYS A 8 13.17 1.41 -33.20
N LYS A 9 14.39 1.80 -32.80
CA LYS A 9 14.69 2.45 -31.52
C LYS A 9 13.89 3.74 -31.42
N TYR A 10 12.87 3.74 -30.55
CA TYR A 10 12.31 4.97 -30.02
C TYR A 10 13.13 5.36 -28.79
N THR A 11 13.87 6.45 -28.90
CA THR A 11 14.58 7.08 -27.79
C THR A 11 13.54 7.81 -26.93
N LEU A 12 13.03 7.17 -25.89
CA LEU A 12 12.31 7.86 -24.82
C LEU A 12 13.31 8.67 -24.01
N GLY A 13 13.01 9.96 -23.81
CA GLY A 13 13.84 10.89 -23.05
C GLY A 13 14.04 10.40 -21.61
N ALA A 14 15.20 9.81 -21.38
CA ALA A 14 15.65 9.49 -20.04
C ALA A 14 16.00 10.79 -19.31
N ILE A 15 15.41 11.01 -18.13
CA ILE A 15 15.94 11.97 -17.16
C ILE A 15 17.38 11.53 -16.85
N ARG A 16 18.35 12.28 -17.37
CA ARG A 16 19.77 12.09 -17.05
C ARG A 16 20.01 12.46 -15.61
N MET A 17 19.97 11.47 -14.71
CA MET A 17 20.84 11.54 -13.53
C MET A 17 22.28 11.44 -14.05
N THR A 18 23.18 12.25 -13.55
CA THR A 18 24.62 12.16 -13.82
C THR A 18 25.13 10.85 -13.26
N GLN A 19 25.01 9.77 -14.05
CA GLN A 19 25.61 8.48 -13.72
C GLN A 19 27.08 8.57 -14.00
N THR A 20 27.88 8.36 -12.98
CA THR A 20 29.26 7.86 -13.17
C THR A 20 29.12 6.52 -13.88
N ASN A 21 29.74 6.36 -15.06
CA ASN A 21 29.74 5.11 -15.86
C ASN A 21 30.52 3.97 -15.16
N ALA A 22 30.80 4.07 -13.89
CA ALA A 22 31.55 3.08 -13.14
C ALA A 22 30.61 1.92 -12.75
N THR A 23 31.02 0.70 -13.07
CA THR A 23 30.38 -0.54 -12.66
C THR A 23 31.29 -1.33 -11.75
N ARG A 24 30.72 -2.26 -10.99
CA ARG A 24 31.44 -3.30 -10.26
C ARG A 24 30.87 -4.65 -10.62
N ILE A 25 31.66 -5.69 -10.48
CA ILE A 25 31.23 -7.07 -10.72
C ILE A 25 30.67 -7.64 -9.39
N GLU A 26 29.44 -8.09 -9.44
CA GLU A 26 28.78 -8.88 -8.40
C GLU A 26 28.55 -10.30 -8.93
N LYS A 27 28.29 -11.27 -8.04
CA LYS A 27 28.10 -12.66 -8.42
C LYS A 27 26.92 -13.25 -7.68
N ASP A 28 26.11 -14.01 -8.41
CA ASP A 28 25.08 -14.90 -7.85
C ASP A 28 25.28 -16.34 -8.34
N THR A 29 24.31 -17.22 -8.10
CA THR A 29 24.37 -18.63 -8.52
C THR A 29 24.39 -18.83 -10.03
N MET A 30 24.01 -17.80 -10.81
CA MET A 30 24.01 -17.83 -12.30
C MET A 30 25.30 -17.24 -12.89
N GLY A 31 26.22 -16.72 -12.06
CA GLY A 31 27.48 -16.15 -12.48
C GLY A 31 27.61 -14.64 -12.25
N GLU A 32 28.58 -14.04 -12.93
CA GLU A 32 28.90 -12.62 -12.78
C GLU A 32 27.86 -11.71 -13.43
N MET A 33 27.71 -10.51 -12.87
CA MET A 33 26.82 -9.45 -13.33
C MET A 33 27.45 -8.08 -13.05
N GLU A 34 27.44 -7.21 -14.05
CA GLU A 34 27.79 -5.81 -13.88
C GLU A 34 26.65 -5.06 -13.18
N VAL A 35 27.00 -4.36 -12.09
CA VAL A 35 26.08 -3.57 -11.27
C VAL A 35 26.66 -2.16 -11.17
N PRO A 36 25.85 -1.07 -11.16
CA PRO A 36 26.38 0.28 -10.92
C PRO A 36 27.22 0.34 -9.63
N ALA A 37 28.34 1.02 -9.68
CA ALA A 37 29.32 0.99 -8.57
C ALA A 37 28.74 1.55 -7.25
N ASP A 38 27.83 2.51 -7.34
CA ASP A 38 27.14 3.17 -6.22
C ASP A 38 25.88 2.43 -5.76
N ALA A 39 25.42 1.39 -6.47
CA ALA A 39 24.22 0.62 -6.12
C ALA A 39 24.41 -0.14 -4.81
N TYR A 40 23.35 -0.19 -3.98
CA TYR A 40 23.32 -1.04 -2.79
C TYR A 40 22.76 -2.44 -3.08
N TRP A 41 22.17 -2.65 -4.24
CA TRP A 41 21.75 -3.98 -4.70
C TRP A 41 22.90 -4.75 -5.35
N GLY A 42 22.72 -6.06 -5.48
CA GLY A 42 23.69 -6.99 -6.05
C GLY A 42 23.23 -7.59 -7.38
N ALA A 43 23.85 -8.74 -7.72
CA ALA A 43 23.67 -9.41 -9.01
C ALA A 43 22.23 -9.84 -9.28
N SER A 44 21.56 -10.45 -8.30
CA SER A 44 20.20 -10.99 -8.50
C SER A 44 19.17 -9.88 -8.74
N THR A 45 19.26 -8.76 -8.03
CA THR A 45 18.43 -7.60 -8.29
C THR A 45 18.72 -6.99 -9.65
N GLN A 46 19.99 -6.89 -10.05
CA GLN A 46 20.34 -6.36 -11.37
C GLN A 46 19.75 -7.20 -12.52
N ARG A 47 19.75 -8.53 -12.37
CA ARG A 47 19.07 -9.42 -13.33
C ARG A 47 17.57 -9.12 -13.39
N ALA A 48 16.92 -8.91 -12.24
CA ALA A 48 15.50 -8.57 -12.20
C ALA A 48 15.20 -7.25 -12.91
N VAL A 49 16.03 -6.22 -12.73
CA VAL A 49 15.90 -4.94 -13.43
C VAL A 49 15.98 -5.12 -14.95
N LEU A 50 16.90 -5.99 -15.41
CA LEU A 50 17.06 -6.27 -16.84
C LEU A 50 15.94 -7.16 -17.41
N ASN A 51 15.39 -8.05 -16.60
CA ASN A 51 14.32 -8.97 -17.02
C ASN A 51 12.94 -8.32 -17.08
N PHE A 52 12.69 -7.29 -16.26
CA PHE A 52 11.37 -6.69 -16.12
C PHE A 52 11.35 -5.18 -16.44
N PRO A 53 11.74 -4.75 -17.65
CA PRO A 53 11.61 -3.35 -18.07
C PRO A 53 10.18 -3.10 -18.59
N ILE A 54 9.17 -3.20 -17.70
CA ILE A 54 7.76 -3.19 -18.09
C ILE A 54 7.12 -1.82 -17.89
N SER A 55 7.34 -1.20 -16.74
CA SER A 55 6.79 0.10 -16.40
C SER A 55 7.82 0.94 -15.63
N ASN A 56 7.40 2.10 -15.14
CA ASN A 56 8.19 2.89 -14.19
C ASN A 56 7.57 2.85 -12.78
N ILE A 57 6.63 1.92 -12.55
CA ILE A 57 5.96 1.78 -11.26
C ILE A 57 6.83 0.90 -10.36
N ARG A 58 7.00 1.33 -9.12
CA ARG A 58 7.72 0.59 -8.07
C ARG A 58 6.85 0.47 -6.84
N TYR A 59 7.22 -0.39 -5.92
CA TYR A 59 6.57 -0.40 -4.61
C TYR A 59 6.75 0.95 -3.93
N PRO A 60 5.72 1.46 -3.24
CA PRO A 60 5.80 2.70 -2.47
C PRO A 60 6.71 2.53 -1.24
N SER A 61 7.24 3.66 -0.73
CA SER A 61 8.11 3.70 0.46
C SER A 61 7.51 2.99 1.66
N ASP A 62 6.20 3.07 1.87
CA ASP A 62 5.53 2.37 2.98
C ASP A 62 5.67 0.85 2.91
N PHE A 63 5.60 0.27 1.71
CA PHE A 63 5.83 -1.16 1.52
C PHE A 63 7.29 -1.54 1.77
N ILE A 64 8.23 -0.71 1.30
CA ILE A 64 9.66 -0.91 1.53
C ILE A 64 9.99 -0.77 3.02
N SER A 65 9.42 0.22 3.68
CA SER A 65 9.51 0.39 5.13
C SER A 65 9.00 -0.85 5.88
N MET A 66 7.88 -1.43 5.42
CA MET A 66 7.35 -2.66 6.03
C MET A 66 8.27 -3.86 5.82
N LEU A 67 8.89 -4.01 4.64
CA LEU A 67 9.94 -5.02 4.44
C LEU A 67 11.10 -4.82 5.41
N GLY A 68 11.58 -3.60 5.59
CA GLY A 68 12.60 -3.27 6.59
C GLY A 68 12.22 -3.71 8.00
N ARG A 69 10.96 -3.47 8.41
CA ARG A 69 10.42 -3.89 9.73
C ARG A 69 10.41 -5.41 9.88
N ILE A 70 9.97 -6.12 8.85
CA ILE A 70 9.98 -7.60 8.86
C ILE A 70 11.41 -8.12 8.95
N LYS A 71 12.37 -7.58 8.19
CA LYS A 71 13.79 -8.00 8.24
C LYS A 71 14.41 -7.72 9.60
N ARG A 72 14.13 -6.56 10.19
CA ARG A 72 14.57 -6.23 11.55
C ARG A 72 13.97 -7.16 12.60
N ALA A 73 12.67 -7.45 12.52
CA ALA A 73 12.00 -8.36 13.43
C ALA A 73 12.53 -9.78 13.30
N ALA A 74 12.77 -10.25 12.08
CA ALA A 74 13.33 -11.58 11.80
C ALA A 74 14.76 -11.72 12.35
N ALA A 75 15.63 -10.73 12.15
CA ALA A 75 17.00 -10.75 12.70
C ALA A 75 16.97 -10.80 14.23
N ASN A 76 16.15 -9.99 14.87
CA ASN A 76 16.01 -9.96 16.33
C ASN A 76 15.40 -11.27 16.87
N ALA A 77 14.42 -11.85 16.19
CA ALA A 77 13.84 -13.14 16.55
C ALA A 77 14.88 -14.27 16.47
N ASN A 78 15.64 -14.34 15.37
CA ASN A 78 16.70 -15.32 15.22
C ASN A 78 17.83 -15.16 16.26
N GLN A 79 18.16 -13.92 16.63
CA GLN A 79 19.09 -13.65 17.73
C GLN A 79 18.55 -14.15 19.08
N GLN A 80 17.29 -13.83 19.40
CA GLN A 80 16.64 -14.28 20.66
C GLN A 80 16.58 -15.80 20.77
N LEU A 81 16.46 -16.49 19.63
CA LEU A 81 16.47 -17.96 19.54
C LEU A 81 17.89 -18.57 19.53
N GLY A 82 18.95 -17.75 19.58
CA GLY A 82 20.34 -18.20 19.56
C GLY A 82 20.81 -18.72 18.20
N LEU A 83 20.12 -18.38 17.11
CA LEU A 83 20.41 -18.86 15.75
C LEU A 83 21.25 -17.88 14.92
N LEU A 84 21.22 -16.60 15.27
CA LEU A 84 21.98 -15.55 14.59
C LEU A 84 22.93 -14.88 15.58
N ASP A 85 24.16 -14.66 15.13
CA ASP A 85 25.19 -13.97 15.92
C ASP A 85 24.69 -12.57 16.35
N PRO A 86 24.88 -12.15 17.60
CA PRO A 86 24.38 -10.87 18.11
C PRO A 86 24.90 -9.64 17.36
N GLU A 87 26.16 -9.62 16.93
CA GLU A 87 26.71 -8.46 16.19
C GLU A 87 26.19 -8.42 14.75
N ILE A 88 25.98 -9.57 14.12
CA ILE A 88 25.31 -9.67 12.81
C ILE A 88 23.86 -9.19 12.92
N ALA A 89 23.11 -9.67 13.91
CA ALA A 89 21.71 -9.25 14.14
C ALA A 89 21.57 -7.75 14.40
N LYS A 90 22.47 -7.18 15.21
CA LYS A 90 22.52 -5.74 15.50
C LYS A 90 22.78 -4.91 14.24
N SER A 91 23.71 -5.36 13.40
CA SER A 91 24.07 -4.66 12.16
C SER A 91 22.94 -4.72 11.12
N ILE A 92 22.27 -5.90 10.98
CA ILE A 92 21.08 -6.05 10.15
C ILE A 92 19.96 -5.16 10.68
N SER A 93 19.75 -5.12 11.99
CA SER A 93 18.71 -4.26 12.60
C SER A 93 18.95 -2.77 12.36
N ALA A 94 20.21 -2.32 12.44
CA ALA A 94 20.58 -0.94 12.15
C ALA A 94 20.37 -0.58 10.67
N ALA A 95 20.85 -1.43 9.74
CA ALA A 95 20.63 -1.25 8.31
C ALA A 95 19.15 -1.27 7.93
N SER A 96 18.37 -2.18 8.54
CA SER A 96 16.92 -2.24 8.34
C SER A 96 16.22 -1.00 8.86
N THR A 97 16.71 -0.38 9.94
CA THR A 97 16.16 0.89 10.45
C THR A 97 16.37 2.02 9.44
N GLU A 98 17.53 2.11 8.80
CA GLU A 98 17.75 3.09 7.74
C GLU A 98 16.82 2.86 6.52
N VAL A 99 16.47 1.60 6.20
CA VAL A 99 15.48 1.27 5.17
C VAL A 99 14.07 1.71 5.61
N ILE A 100 13.70 1.48 6.87
CA ILE A 100 12.41 1.91 7.45
C ILE A 100 12.25 3.42 7.35
N ASP A 101 13.33 4.17 7.56
CA ASP A 101 13.37 5.64 7.54
C ASP A 101 13.47 6.22 6.11
N GLY A 102 13.48 5.36 5.08
CA GLY A 102 13.47 5.76 3.66
C GLY A 102 14.82 6.20 3.09
N HIS A 103 15.92 6.06 3.84
CA HIS A 103 17.24 6.50 3.38
C HIS A 103 17.72 5.78 2.11
N TRP A 104 17.19 4.58 1.86
CA TRP A 104 17.61 3.71 0.76
C TRP A 104 16.54 3.49 -0.32
N ASP A 105 15.44 4.24 -0.33
CA ASP A 105 14.31 4.04 -1.26
C ASP A 105 14.76 4.04 -2.73
N ASN A 106 15.72 4.88 -3.09
CA ASN A 106 16.27 4.95 -4.45
C ASN A 106 17.01 3.68 -4.88
N HIS A 107 17.32 2.76 -3.96
CA HIS A 107 17.98 1.49 -4.22
C HIS A 107 16.99 0.32 -4.34
N PHE A 108 15.69 0.56 -4.22
CA PHE A 108 14.62 -0.39 -4.53
C PHE A 108 14.15 -0.17 -5.97
N VAL A 109 14.86 -0.81 -6.89
CA VAL A 109 14.85 -0.48 -8.32
C VAL A 109 14.00 -1.40 -9.19
N VAL A 110 13.46 -2.47 -8.60
CA VAL A 110 12.70 -3.49 -9.34
C VAL A 110 11.32 -2.95 -9.74
N ASP A 111 10.92 -3.20 -10.99
CA ASP A 111 9.58 -2.87 -11.49
C ASP A 111 8.49 -3.60 -10.70
N LEU A 112 7.32 -3.00 -10.58
CA LEU A 112 6.16 -3.62 -9.93
C LEU A 112 5.73 -4.92 -10.63
N PHE A 113 5.75 -4.93 -11.96
CA PHE A 113 5.44 -6.11 -12.78
C PHE A 113 6.67 -6.99 -12.90
N GLN A 114 6.91 -7.81 -11.89
CA GLN A 114 8.08 -8.63 -11.66
C GLN A 114 7.70 -10.10 -11.44
N THR A 115 8.60 -10.88 -10.84
CA THR A 115 8.29 -12.23 -10.34
C THR A 115 7.04 -12.20 -9.45
N GLY A 116 6.02 -12.96 -9.80
CA GLY A 116 4.68 -12.86 -9.20
C GLY A 116 4.59 -13.11 -7.69
N SER A 117 5.57 -13.84 -7.14
CA SER A 117 5.75 -14.01 -5.68
C SER A 117 6.39 -12.80 -4.99
N GLY A 118 6.83 -11.77 -5.75
CA GLY A 118 7.57 -10.63 -5.23
C GLY A 118 9.03 -10.95 -4.85
N THR A 119 9.55 -12.11 -5.27
CA THR A 119 10.92 -12.55 -4.94
C THR A 119 11.96 -11.52 -5.35
N SER A 120 11.80 -10.86 -6.48
CA SER A 120 12.76 -9.84 -6.94
C SER A 120 12.89 -8.68 -5.95
N THR A 121 11.79 -8.22 -5.39
CA THR A 121 11.80 -7.15 -4.37
C THR A 121 12.31 -7.66 -3.01
N ASN A 122 11.96 -8.87 -2.59
CA ASN A 122 12.53 -9.45 -1.37
C ASN A 122 14.05 -9.59 -1.48
N THR A 123 14.54 -10.04 -2.64
CA THR A 123 15.99 -10.14 -2.91
C THR A 123 16.64 -8.75 -2.91
N ASN A 124 16.01 -7.77 -3.51
CA ASN A 124 16.49 -6.38 -3.47
C ASN A 124 16.64 -5.88 -2.02
N ALA A 125 15.65 -6.11 -1.18
CA ALA A 125 15.73 -5.76 0.24
C ALA A 125 16.88 -6.50 0.95
N ASN A 126 17.03 -7.79 0.73
CA ASN A 126 18.11 -8.58 1.33
C ASN A 126 19.49 -8.06 0.91
N GLU A 127 19.70 -7.76 -0.37
CA GLU A 127 20.98 -7.27 -0.90
C GLU A 127 21.32 -5.87 -0.39
N VAL A 128 20.36 -4.93 -0.37
CA VAL A 128 20.54 -3.57 0.17
C VAL A 128 20.88 -3.63 1.65
N ILE A 129 20.09 -4.35 2.44
CA ILE A 129 20.31 -4.49 3.89
C ILE A 129 21.66 -5.16 4.18
N ALA A 130 22.00 -6.24 3.46
CA ALA A 130 23.27 -6.94 3.68
C ALA A 130 24.48 -6.08 3.36
N LYS A 131 24.44 -5.30 2.25
CA LYS A 131 25.52 -4.39 1.91
C LYS A 131 25.68 -3.30 2.98
N ARG A 132 24.57 -2.68 3.38
CA ARG A 132 24.63 -1.65 4.41
C ARG A 132 25.05 -2.18 5.77
N ALA A 133 24.57 -3.36 6.15
CA ALA A 133 24.98 -4.02 7.41
C ALA A 133 26.48 -4.35 7.46
N ARG A 134 27.07 -4.76 6.32
CA ARG A 134 28.55 -4.95 6.21
C ARG A 134 29.33 -3.67 6.43
N GLU A 135 28.83 -2.53 5.94
CA GLU A 135 29.46 -1.23 6.17
C GLU A 135 29.37 -0.80 7.64
N ILE A 136 28.27 -1.12 8.32
CA ILE A 136 28.07 -0.83 9.76
C ILE A 136 28.97 -1.73 10.62
N ALA A 137 29.12 -2.98 10.23
CA ALA A 137 29.74 -4.04 11.03
C ALA A 137 31.21 -4.27 10.65
N ASP A 138 31.97 -3.30 10.30
CA ASP A 138 33.37 -3.32 9.87
C ASP A 138 34.07 -4.73 10.00
N GLY A 139 34.18 -5.44 8.88
CA GLY A 139 34.84 -6.74 8.81
C GLY A 139 33.97 -7.98 8.98
N LEU A 140 32.67 -7.86 9.28
CA LEU A 140 31.76 -9.00 9.32
C LEU A 140 31.24 -9.36 7.92
N ASN A 141 31.25 -10.65 7.58
CA ASN A 141 30.66 -11.13 6.34
C ASN A 141 29.16 -11.39 6.53
N ILE A 142 28.31 -10.43 6.13
CA ILE A 142 26.86 -10.55 6.23
C ILE A 142 26.30 -10.94 4.87
N HIS A 143 25.72 -12.15 4.77
CA HIS A 143 25.17 -12.67 3.54
C HIS A 143 23.66 -12.35 3.40
N PRO A 144 23.18 -11.92 2.22
CA PRO A 144 21.78 -11.53 2.04
C PRO A 144 20.79 -12.69 2.29
N ASN A 145 21.15 -13.92 1.89
CA ASN A 145 20.24 -15.06 2.06
C ASN A 145 20.43 -15.75 3.43
N ASP A 146 21.68 -15.99 3.84
CA ASP A 146 21.97 -16.82 5.03
C ASP A 146 21.71 -16.06 6.34
N HIS A 147 21.86 -14.72 6.33
CA HIS A 147 21.71 -13.89 7.52
C HIS A 147 20.46 -12.99 7.44
N VAL A 148 20.31 -12.13 6.41
CA VAL A 148 19.18 -11.20 6.31
C VAL A 148 17.85 -11.92 6.06
N ASN A 149 17.89 -13.00 5.25
CA ASN A 149 16.71 -13.81 4.92
C ASN A 149 16.61 -15.11 5.74
N MET A 150 17.38 -15.27 6.81
CA MET A 150 17.38 -16.47 7.66
C MET A 150 15.96 -16.81 8.14
N ALA A 151 15.56 -18.07 8.00
CA ALA A 151 14.25 -18.62 8.36
C ALA A 151 13.08 -18.00 7.56
N GLN A 152 13.33 -17.42 6.39
CA GLN A 152 12.33 -16.74 5.57
C GLN A 152 12.35 -17.23 4.12
N SER A 153 11.26 -16.98 3.41
CA SER A 153 11.14 -17.02 1.95
C SER A 153 10.45 -15.76 1.46
N SER A 154 10.63 -15.39 0.20
CA SER A 154 9.76 -14.37 -0.43
C SER A 154 8.29 -14.77 -0.32
N ASN A 155 8.01 -16.08 -0.31
CA ASN A 155 6.66 -16.63 -0.33
C ASN A 155 5.88 -16.41 0.98
N ASP A 156 6.55 -16.15 2.08
CA ASP A 156 5.94 -15.79 3.36
C ASP A 156 6.17 -14.31 3.72
N VAL A 157 7.31 -13.72 3.33
CA VAL A 157 7.64 -12.30 3.59
C VAL A 157 6.75 -11.34 2.81
N ILE A 158 6.57 -11.56 1.50
CA ILE A 158 5.80 -10.63 0.65
C ILE A 158 4.31 -10.60 1.02
N PRO A 159 3.62 -11.75 1.22
CA PRO A 159 2.25 -11.73 1.76
C PRO A 159 2.16 -10.99 3.11
N SER A 160 3.10 -11.24 4.01
CA SER A 160 3.14 -10.61 5.33
C SER A 160 3.34 -9.08 5.22
N ALA A 161 4.27 -8.64 4.38
CA ALA A 161 4.48 -7.21 4.10
C ALA A 161 3.23 -6.56 3.51
N THR A 162 2.55 -7.25 2.58
CA THR A 162 1.33 -6.77 1.95
C THR A 162 0.20 -6.57 2.97
N HIS A 163 -0.04 -7.56 3.81
CA HIS A 163 -1.05 -7.51 4.86
C HIS A 163 -0.76 -6.37 5.85
N LEU A 164 0.45 -6.30 6.37
CA LEU A 164 0.81 -5.32 7.40
C LEU A 164 0.86 -3.89 6.86
N THR A 165 1.28 -3.68 5.62
CA THR A 165 1.24 -2.36 4.97
C THR A 165 -0.20 -1.87 4.85
N ALA A 166 -1.11 -2.72 4.39
CA ALA A 166 -2.53 -2.40 4.29
C ALA A 166 -3.17 -2.13 5.67
N ALA A 167 -2.90 -3.00 6.66
CA ALA A 167 -3.42 -2.83 8.02
C ALA A 167 -2.95 -1.51 8.65
N LYS A 168 -1.66 -1.19 8.49
CA LYS A 168 -1.08 0.06 9.00
C LYS A 168 -1.73 1.28 8.34
N ALA A 169 -1.85 1.31 7.03
CA ALA A 169 -2.47 2.43 6.30
C ALA A 169 -3.96 2.59 6.66
N ILE A 170 -4.71 1.49 6.81
CA ILE A 170 -6.11 1.54 7.28
C ILE A 170 -6.18 2.16 8.68
N LYS A 171 -5.33 1.69 9.61
CA LYS A 171 -5.34 2.13 11.02
C LYS A 171 -4.87 3.57 11.20
N ASP A 172 -3.74 3.93 10.57
CA ASP A 172 -3.05 5.18 10.87
C ASP A 172 -3.48 6.34 9.94
N GLU A 173 -4.12 6.05 8.79
CA GLU A 173 -4.48 7.06 7.81
C GLU A 173 -5.98 7.06 7.48
N LEU A 174 -6.55 5.93 7.03
CA LEU A 174 -7.93 5.92 6.52
C LEU A 174 -8.96 6.10 7.64
N ILE A 175 -8.85 5.34 8.72
CA ILE A 175 -9.80 5.45 9.85
C ILE A 175 -9.77 6.86 10.45
N PRO A 176 -8.62 7.46 10.79
CA PRO A 176 -8.57 8.83 11.30
C PRO A 176 -9.17 9.88 10.36
N ALA A 177 -8.96 9.75 9.04
CA ALA A 177 -9.54 10.64 8.06
C ALA A 177 -11.08 10.54 8.03
N LEU A 178 -11.60 9.31 8.08
CA LEU A 178 -13.05 9.06 8.14
C LEU A 178 -13.67 9.56 9.45
N GLU A 179 -13.04 9.32 10.59
CA GLU A 179 -13.51 9.77 11.91
C GLU A 179 -13.59 11.32 11.96
N LYS A 180 -12.61 12.00 11.38
CA LYS A 180 -12.61 13.46 11.29
C LYS A 180 -13.74 13.96 10.38
N ALA A 181 -13.91 13.39 9.19
CA ALA A 181 -14.99 13.74 8.27
C ALA A 181 -16.37 13.46 8.87
N GLN A 182 -16.55 12.34 9.59
CA GLN A 182 -17.77 12.05 10.33
C GLN A 182 -18.11 13.17 11.33
N LYS A 183 -17.12 13.61 12.11
CA LYS A 183 -17.29 14.66 13.10
C LYS A 183 -17.74 15.98 12.44
N THR A 184 -17.09 16.39 11.35
CA THR A 184 -17.46 17.58 10.60
C THR A 184 -18.90 17.49 10.07
N LEU A 185 -19.30 16.34 9.54
CA LEU A 185 -20.67 16.13 9.06
C LEU A 185 -21.72 16.21 10.19
N ILE A 186 -21.39 15.72 11.40
CA ILE A 186 -22.24 15.87 12.59
C ILE A 186 -22.35 17.36 12.99
N GLU A 187 -21.25 18.10 12.98
CA GLU A 187 -21.24 19.52 13.28
C GLU A 187 -22.12 20.30 12.27
N LYS A 188 -22.00 19.99 10.98
CA LYS A 188 -22.86 20.57 9.93
C LYS A 188 -24.33 20.15 10.04
N SER A 189 -24.61 18.92 10.47
CA SER A 189 -25.96 18.47 10.77
C SER A 189 -26.61 19.35 11.84
N ASN A 190 -25.89 19.65 12.91
CA ASN A 190 -26.37 20.50 14.00
C ASN A 190 -26.54 21.95 13.57
N GLU A 191 -25.59 22.50 12.79
CA GLU A 191 -25.65 23.86 12.25
C GLU A 191 -26.88 24.08 11.37
N PHE A 192 -27.19 23.09 10.50
CA PHE A 192 -28.29 23.17 9.54
C PHE A 192 -29.61 22.58 10.04
N TRP A 193 -29.71 22.27 11.35
CA TRP A 193 -30.90 21.59 11.87
C TRP A 193 -32.19 22.38 11.74
N GLU A 194 -32.14 23.72 11.87
CA GLU A 194 -33.32 24.59 11.76
C GLU A 194 -33.68 24.98 10.32
N VAL A 195 -32.85 24.58 9.33
CA VAL A 195 -33.11 24.90 7.92
C VAL A 195 -34.09 23.89 7.34
N ILE A 196 -35.32 24.33 7.05
CA ILE A 196 -36.34 23.51 6.40
C ILE A 196 -36.21 23.64 4.88
N LYS A 197 -36.22 22.51 4.20
CA LYS A 197 -36.11 22.41 2.76
C LYS A 197 -37.04 21.32 2.19
N THR A 198 -37.18 21.32 0.86
CA THR A 198 -37.81 20.18 0.18
C THR A 198 -36.88 18.94 0.21
N GLY A 199 -37.41 17.81 0.64
CA GLY A 199 -36.81 16.51 0.37
C GLY A 199 -37.06 16.11 -1.09
N ARG A 200 -36.17 15.29 -1.66
CA ARG A 200 -36.31 14.80 -3.04
C ARG A 200 -36.16 13.28 -3.12
N THR A 201 -37.03 12.67 -3.92
CA THR A 201 -36.87 11.30 -4.39
C THR A 201 -36.94 11.31 -5.91
N HIS A 202 -36.12 10.52 -6.59
CA HIS A 202 -36.03 10.56 -8.07
C HIS A 202 -35.68 11.95 -8.63
N LEU A 203 -34.99 12.80 -7.84
CA LEU A 203 -34.75 14.23 -8.10
C LEU A 203 -36.05 15.07 -8.25
N GLN A 204 -37.20 14.56 -7.83
CA GLN A 204 -38.48 15.25 -7.81
C GLN A 204 -38.82 15.69 -6.38
N ASP A 205 -39.59 16.78 -6.25
CA ASP A 205 -40.03 17.30 -4.98
C ASP A 205 -40.86 16.25 -4.19
N ALA A 206 -40.54 16.15 -2.90
CA ALA A 206 -41.23 15.27 -1.97
C ALA A 206 -41.70 16.04 -0.73
N THR A 207 -41.57 15.44 0.45
CA THR A 207 -42.00 16.05 1.71
C THR A 207 -40.94 16.98 2.27
N PRO A 208 -41.32 17.96 3.13
CA PRO A 208 -40.36 18.78 3.86
C PRO A 208 -39.44 17.97 4.75
N ILE A 209 -38.18 18.38 4.76
CA ILE A 209 -37.14 17.83 5.64
C ILE A 209 -36.31 18.96 6.23
N ARG A 210 -35.43 18.63 7.18
CA ARG A 210 -34.36 19.51 7.63
C ARG A 210 -33.09 19.24 6.84
N LEU A 211 -32.37 20.28 6.42
CA LEU A 211 -31.06 20.12 5.77
C LEU A 211 -30.10 19.35 6.69
N GLY A 212 -30.15 19.60 8.01
CA GLY A 212 -29.37 18.83 8.99
C GLY A 212 -29.60 17.33 8.96
N GLN A 213 -30.80 16.85 8.56
CA GLN A 213 -31.06 15.40 8.43
C GLN A 213 -30.32 14.78 7.24
N GLU A 214 -30.08 15.49 6.15
CA GLU A 214 -29.24 15.02 5.04
C GLU A 214 -27.79 14.82 5.52
N PHE A 215 -27.22 15.83 6.22
CA PHE A 215 -25.86 15.73 6.78
C PHE A 215 -25.75 14.65 7.86
N GLN A 216 -26.78 14.43 8.69
CA GLN A 216 -26.82 13.30 9.61
C GLN A 216 -26.77 11.94 8.89
N GLY A 217 -27.48 11.84 7.75
CA GLY A 217 -27.43 10.66 6.89
C GLY A 217 -26.02 10.41 6.33
N TYR A 218 -25.31 11.47 5.91
CA TYR A 218 -23.92 11.37 5.45
C TYR A 218 -22.98 10.94 6.58
N ALA A 219 -23.10 11.52 7.75
CA ALA A 219 -22.34 11.14 8.93
C ALA A 219 -22.52 9.65 9.29
N SER A 220 -23.77 9.17 9.23
CA SER A 220 -24.08 7.75 9.48
C SER A 220 -23.49 6.82 8.41
N GLN A 221 -23.43 7.22 7.13
CA GLN A 221 -22.74 6.45 6.10
C GLN A 221 -21.25 6.29 6.40
N ILE A 222 -20.59 7.33 6.90
CA ILE A 222 -19.17 7.28 7.28
C ILE A 222 -18.99 6.41 8.52
N GLU A 223 -19.82 6.56 9.55
CA GLU A 223 -19.80 5.72 10.76
C GLU A 223 -19.87 4.23 10.41
N LEU A 224 -20.87 3.83 9.64
CA LEU A 224 -21.04 2.44 9.18
C LEU A 224 -19.87 1.97 8.29
N SER A 225 -19.19 2.87 7.60
CA SER A 225 -18.01 2.58 6.81
C SER A 225 -16.80 2.26 7.70
N ILE A 226 -16.63 3.03 8.78
CA ILE A 226 -15.61 2.78 9.81
C ILE A 226 -15.86 1.42 10.48
N ASP A 227 -17.09 1.12 10.83
CA ASP A 227 -17.45 -0.16 11.46
C ASP A 227 -17.19 -1.36 10.55
N ARG A 228 -17.37 -1.20 9.23
CA ARG A 228 -17.09 -2.25 8.23
C ARG A 228 -15.60 -2.49 8.02
N ILE A 229 -14.75 -1.46 8.10
CA ILE A 229 -13.31 -1.61 7.83
C ILE A 229 -12.53 -2.09 9.06
N LYS A 230 -12.92 -1.72 10.28
CA LYS A 230 -12.23 -2.08 11.53
C LYS A 230 -11.94 -3.58 11.70
N PRO A 231 -12.85 -4.51 11.40
CA PRO A 231 -12.59 -5.95 11.55
C PRO A 231 -11.45 -6.46 10.65
N HIS A 232 -11.16 -5.79 9.53
CA HIS A 232 -10.09 -6.18 8.62
C HIS A 232 -8.69 -5.95 9.19
N LEU A 233 -8.56 -5.09 10.21
CA LEU A 233 -7.28 -4.92 10.92
C LEU A 233 -6.82 -6.24 11.54
N SER A 234 -7.73 -7.02 12.14
CA SER A 234 -7.39 -8.33 12.72
C SER A 234 -7.05 -9.35 11.63
N ALA A 235 -7.84 -9.41 10.56
CA ALA A 235 -7.62 -10.36 9.46
C ALA A 235 -6.27 -10.10 8.74
N LEU A 236 -5.94 -8.83 8.47
CA LEU A 236 -4.67 -8.43 7.87
C LEU A 236 -3.48 -8.51 8.86
N SER A 237 -3.72 -8.64 10.14
CA SER A 237 -2.68 -8.85 11.16
C SER A 237 -2.32 -10.33 11.34
N GLU A 238 -3.05 -11.24 10.73
CA GLU A 238 -2.66 -12.65 10.62
C GLU A 238 -1.79 -12.82 9.38
N ILE A 239 -0.51 -13.21 9.59
CA ILE A 239 0.51 -13.15 8.54
C ILE A 239 1.13 -14.52 8.24
N ALA A 240 1.63 -14.67 7.00
CA ALA A 240 2.22 -15.90 6.50
C ALA A 240 3.64 -16.18 7.01
N LEU A 241 4.30 -15.22 7.66
CA LEU A 241 5.69 -15.33 8.10
C LEU A 241 5.91 -16.60 8.95
N GLY A 242 6.95 -17.36 8.62
CA GLY A 242 7.28 -18.65 9.21
C GLY A 242 6.88 -19.85 8.35
N GLY A 243 5.99 -19.70 7.35
CA GLY A 243 5.64 -20.77 6.42
C GLY A 243 6.74 -21.13 5.44
N THR A 244 7.68 -20.24 5.24
CA THR A 244 8.84 -20.38 4.33
C THR A 244 8.42 -20.71 2.89
N ALA A 245 9.02 -21.70 2.23
CA ALA A 245 8.88 -21.93 0.80
C ALA A 245 7.45 -22.27 0.36
N VAL A 246 6.75 -23.15 1.10
CA VAL A 246 5.44 -23.72 0.71
C VAL A 246 4.44 -23.82 1.86
N GLY A 247 4.75 -23.26 3.03
CA GLY A 247 3.84 -23.29 4.18
C GLY A 247 4.15 -24.39 5.21
N THR A 248 5.25 -25.13 5.06
CA THR A 248 5.65 -26.21 5.99
C THR A 248 6.61 -25.75 7.07
N GLY A 249 7.13 -24.52 7.00
CA GLY A 249 8.12 -23.98 7.93
C GLY A 249 9.51 -24.62 7.78
N ILE A 250 9.82 -25.21 6.64
CA ILE A 250 11.12 -25.82 6.41
C ILE A 250 12.26 -24.80 6.60
N ASN A 251 13.32 -25.19 7.33
CA ASN A 251 14.46 -24.36 7.70
C ASN A 251 14.14 -23.17 8.62
N ALA A 252 12.95 -23.12 9.23
CA ALA A 252 12.63 -22.19 10.30
C ALA A 252 12.54 -22.91 11.66
N HIS A 253 12.95 -22.23 12.72
CA HIS A 253 12.74 -22.70 14.09
C HIS A 253 11.26 -22.58 14.45
N GLU A 254 10.69 -23.55 15.16
CA GLU A 254 9.26 -23.60 15.52
C GLU A 254 8.73 -22.34 16.23
N ASN A 255 9.59 -21.61 16.93
CA ASN A 255 9.22 -20.38 17.63
C ASN A 255 9.57 -19.10 16.83
N PHE A 256 10.11 -19.21 15.61
CA PHE A 256 10.55 -18.05 14.82
C PHE A 256 9.40 -17.08 14.50
N ALA A 257 8.33 -17.61 13.92
CA ALA A 257 7.19 -16.81 13.52
C ALA A 257 6.56 -16.07 14.70
N ARG A 258 6.37 -16.80 15.82
CA ARG A 258 5.81 -16.20 17.04
C ARG A 258 6.68 -15.06 17.56
N ALA A 259 8.00 -15.27 17.67
CA ALA A 259 8.92 -14.24 18.15
C ALA A 259 8.95 -13.01 17.25
N ALA A 260 8.97 -13.19 15.94
CA ALA A 260 8.91 -12.08 14.97
C ALA A 260 7.56 -11.33 15.03
N CYS A 261 6.44 -12.04 15.13
CA CYS A 261 5.11 -11.45 15.27
C CYS A 261 4.96 -10.63 16.56
N GLU A 262 5.52 -11.08 17.69
CA GLU A 262 5.52 -10.33 18.94
C GLU A 262 6.26 -8.99 18.82
N ILE A 263 7.40 -8.98 18.13
CA ILE A 263 8.16 -7.75 17.85
C ILE A 263 7.35 -6.80 16.95
N LEU A 264 6.80 -7.31 15.84
CA LEU A 264 6.00 -6.53 14.89
C LEU A 264 4.72 -6.00 15.54
N SER A 265 4.07 -6.80 16.40
CA SER A 265 2.85 -6.41 17.10
C SER A 265 3.07 -5.19 18.01
N LYS A 266 4.16 -5.19 18.77
CA LYS A 266 4.54 -4.08 19.64
C LYS A 266 4.88 -2.83 18.82
N GLU A 267 5.65 -2.99 17.75
CA GLU A 267 6.10 -1.88 16.92
C GLU A 267 4.96 -1.21 16.17
N LEU A 268 4.07 -2.00 15.57
CA LEU A 268 2.96 -1.50 14.74
C LEU A 268 1.71 -1.14 15.57
N SER A 269 1.67 -1.52 16.85
CA SER A 269 0.44 -1.43 17.66
C SER A 269 -0.76 -2.09 16.95
N LEU A 270 -0.52 -3.26 16.36
CA LEU A 270 -1.49 -4.12 15.68
C LEU A 270 -1.45 -5.51 16.33
N PRO A 271 -2.54 -6.28 16.31
CA PRO A 271 -2.56 -7.64 16.87
C PRO A 271 -1.90 -8.66 15.93
N VAL A 272 -0.62 -8.42 15.57
CA VAL A 272 0.11 -9.26 14.62
C VAL A 272 0.32 -10.65 15.21
N LYS A 273 -0.04 -11.66 14.43
CA LYS A 273 0.11 -13.07 14.82
C LYS A 273 0.44 -13.94 13.60
N GLU A 274 1.08 -15.04 13.87
CA GLU A 274 1.29 -16.11 12.90
C GLU A 274 -0.06 -16.71 12.48
N THR A 275 -0.22 -17.00 11.18
CA THR A 275 -1.41 -17.71 10.70
C THR A 275 -1.49 -19.13 11.24
N ALA A 276 -2.72 -19.60 11.45
CA ALA A 276 -2.95 -21.01 11.76
C ALA A 276 -2.74 -21.93 10.53
N HIS A 277 -2.79 -21.38 9.31
CA HIS A 277 -2.77 -22.14 8.05
C HIS A 277 -1.92 -21.44 6.98
N HIS A 278 -0.60 -21.69 7.02
CA HIS A 278 0.36 -21.10 6.08
C HIS A 278 0.05 -21.39 4.60
N PHE A 279 -0.49 -22.59 4.29
CA PHE A 279 -0.89 -22.94 2.92
C PHE A 279 -1.98 -21.99 2.38
N GLN A 280 -2.95 -21.64 3.22
CA GLN A 280 -3.97 -20.65 2.85
C GLN A 280 -3.33 -19.26 2.74
N ALA A 281 -2.53 -18.82 3.71
CA ALA A 281 -1.97 -17.47 3.76
C ALA A 281 -0.97 -17.16 2.63
N GLN A 282 -0.34 -18.19 2.04
CA GLN A 282 0.59 -18.04 0.91
C GLN A 282 -0.10 -18.30 -0.44
N GLY A 283 -1.05 -19.25 -0.48
CA GLY A 283 -1.74 -19.66 -1.70
C GLY A 283 -2.92 -18.79 -2.11
N THR A 284 -3.51 -18.04 -1.18
CA THR A 284 -4.69 -17.21 -1.45
C THR A 284 -4.51 -15.76 -0.99
N GLN A 285 -5.44 -14.88 -1.40
CA GLN A 285 -5.46 -13.46 -1.03
C GLN A 285 -6.80 -13.05 -0.37
N ASP A 286 -7.45 -13.97 0.33
CA ASP A 286 -8.82 -13.82 0.83
C ASP A 286 -8.98 -12.57 1.73
N ALA A 287 -8.05 -12.34 2.67
CA ALA A 287 -8.08 -11.18 3.55
C ALA A 287 -7.95 -9.86 2.78
N MET A 288 -7.15 -9.85 1.72
CA MET A 288 -6.97 -8.68 0.86
C MET A 288 -8.21 -8.38 0.02
N VAL A 289 -8.83 -9.39 -0.58
CA VAL A 289 -10.08 -9.24 -1.35
C VAL A 289 -11.19 -8.72 -0.46
N SER A 290 -11.30 -9.27 0.76
CA SER A 290 -12.29 -8.81 1.73
C SER A 290 -12.06 -7.35 2.15
N ALA A 291 -10.81 -6.98 2.45
CA ALA A 291 -10.45 -5.60 2.80
C ALA A 291 -10.68 -4.64 1.61
N SER A 292 -10.30 -5.04 0.39
CA SER A 292 -10.56 -4.28 -0.85
C SER A 292 -12.05 -4.02 -1.05
N GLY A 293 -12.90 -5.02 -0.83
CA GLY A 293 -14.35 -4.88 -0.87
C GLY A 293 -14.90 -3.85 0.13
N ALA A 294 -14.34 -3.81 1.34
CA ALA A 294 -14.68 -2.80 2.34
C ALA A 294 -14.22 -1.40 1.92
N VAL A 295 -12.99 -1.27 1.42
CA VAL A 295 -12.43 -0.02 0.87
C VAL A 295 -13.29 0.49 -0.31
N ARG A 296 -13.70 -0.40 -1.22
CA ARG A 296 -14.64 -0.07 -2.29
C ARG A 296 -15.98 0.45 -1.76
N SER A 297 -16.53 -0.16 -0.71
CA SER A 297 -17.78 0.29 -0.08
C SER A 297 -17.65 1.72 0.48
N ILE A 298 -16.51 2.05 1.11
CA ILE A 298 -16.20 3.40 1.58
C ILE A 298 -16.15 4.39 0.41
N ALA A 299 -15.46 4.03 -0.66
CA ALA A 299 -15.35 4.85 -1.86
C ALA A 299 -16.73 5.21 -2.44
N ILE A 300 -17.64 4.23 -2.55
CA ILE A 300 -19.01 4.46 -3.04
C ILE A 300 -19.80 5.36 -2.10
N ALA A 301 -19.64 5.24 -0.79
CA ALA A 301 -20.28 6.13 0.17
C ALA A 301 -19.78 7.58 0.00
N LEU A 302 -18.47 7.80 -0.11
CA LEU A 302 -17.89 9.11 -0.37
C LEU A 302 -18.32 9.70 -1.71
N GLN A 303 -18.45 8.88 -2.75
CA GLN A 303 -18.97 9.33 -4.05
C GLN A 303 -20.39 9.85 -3.96
N LYS A 304 -21.25 9.15 -3.21
CA LYS A 304 -22.64 9.58 -2.98
C LYS A 304 -22.66 10.94 -2.29
N ILE A 305 -21.92 11.13 -1.21
CA ILE A 305 -21.82 12.38 -0.47
C ILE A 305 -21.32 13.51 -1.38
N ALA A 306 -20.22 13.28 -2.08
CA ALA A 306 -19.62 14.26 -2.99
C ALA A 306 -20.57 14.68 -4.12
N ASN A 307 -21.32 13.74 -4.70
CA ASN A 307 -22.28 14.04 -5.75
C ASN A 307 -23.49 14.80 -5.22
N ASP A 308 -24.02 14.47 -4.05
CA ASP A 308 -25.13 15.21 -3.45
C ASP A 308 -24.71 16.67 -3.18
N LEU A 309 -23.54 16.89 -2.59
CA LEU A 309 -23.04 18.26 -2.36
C LEU A 309 -22.86 19.04 -3.67
N ARG A 310 -22.41 18.38 -4.75
CA ARG A 310 -22.34 19.01 -6.09
C ARG A 310 -23.71 19.40 -6.62
N TRP A 311 -24.73 18.54 -6.45
CA TRP A 311 -26.10 18.85 -6.84
C TRP A 311 -26.68 19.98 -6.01
N LEU A 312 -26.58 19.93 -4.68
CA LEU A 312 -27.12 20.94 -3.77
C LEU A 312 -26.47 22.29 -3.96
N SER A 313 -25.21 22.36 -4.37
CA SER A 313 -24.48 23.59 -4.66
C SER A 313 -24.55 24.06 -6.11
N SER A 314 -25.28 23.35 -6.96
CA SER A 314 -25.36 23.71 -8.39
C SER A 314 -26.05 25.03 -8.65
N GLY A 315 -25.56 25.81 -9.58
CA GLY A 315 -26.16 27.09 -9.96
C GLY A 315 -25.15 28.24 -10.00
N PRO A 316 -25.47 29.41 -9.34
CA PRO A 316 -26.61 29.72 -8.45
C PRO A 316 -27.94 30.07 -9.13
N ARG A 317 -27.96 30.38 -10.43
CA ARG A 317 -29.18 30.94 -11.09
C ARG A 317 -30.06 29.87 -11.72
N ALA A 318 -29.48 28.79 -12.25
CA ALA A 318 -30.19 27.75 -12.98
C ALA A 318 -29.96 26.35 -12.39
N GLY A 319 -29.52 26.27 -11.16
CA GLY A 319 -29.33 25.03 -10.39
C GLY A 319 -30.14 25.03 -9.09
N LEU A 320 -29.85 24.09 -8.19
CA LEU A 320 -30.56 23.96 -6.92
C LEU A 320 -30.21 25.09 -5.94
N ALA A 321 -28.94 25.48 -5.88
CA ALA A 321 -28.44 26.60 -5.06
C ALA A 321 -28.86 26.53 -3.57
N GLU A 322 -28.89 25.32 -2.99
CA GLU A 322 -29.26 25.12 -1.58
C GLU A 322 -28.05 25.17 -0.66
N LEU A 323 -26.85 24.98 -1.21
CA LEU A 323 -25.56 25.10 -0.51
C LEU A 323 -24.63 26.03 -1.28
N GLU A 324 -23.79 26.74 -0.56
CA GLU A 324 -22.64 27.45 -1.09
C GLU A 324 -21.36 26.76 -0.60
N LEU A 325 -20.57 26.24 -1.54
CA LEU A 325 -19.29 25.61 -1.22
C LEU A 325 -18.17 26.68 -1.18
N PRO A 326 -17.11 26.45 -0.39
CA PRO A 326 -15.95 27.34 -0.36
C PRO A 326 -15.35 27.60 -1.74
N THR A 327 -14.99 28.85 -2.01
CA THR A 327 -14.33 29.26 -3.26
C THR A 327 -12.83 29.00 -3.14
N VAL A 328 -12.36 27.86 -3.65
CA VAL A 328 -10.96 27.42 -3.50
C VAL A 328 -10.06 27.81 -4.67
N GLN A 329 -10.65 27.99 -5.86
CA GLN A 329 -9.91 28.43 -7.07
C GLN A 329 -10.85 28.99 -8.13
N PRO A 330 -10.36 29.82 -9.10
CA PRO A 330 -11.13 30.22 -10.27
C PRO A 330 -11.59 29.02 -11.09
N GLY A 331 -12.89 28.97 -11.45
CA GLY A 331 -13.48 27.82 -12.15
C GLY A 331 -13.43 27.90 -13.67
N SER A 332 -13.08 29.07 -14.25
CA SER A 332 -13.07 29.28 -15.70
C SER A 332 -12.16 30.45 -16.09
N SER A 333 -11.41 30.27 -17.20
CA SER A 333 -10.61 31.35 -17.79
C SER A 333 -11.42 32.35 -18.59
N ILE A 334 -12.63 31.99 -19.03
CA ILE A 334 -13.49 32.82 -19.91
C ILE A 334 -14.77 33.32 -19.24
N MET A 335 -15.11 32.81 -18.05
CA MET A 335 -16.31 33.21 -17.28
C MET A 335 -15.87 33.68 -15.89
N PRO A 336 -15.55 34.99 -15.72
CA PRO A 336 -15.15 35.52 -14.42
C PRO A 336 -16.22 35.29 -13.35
N GLY A 337 -15.78 34.86 -12.16
CA GLY A 337 -16.67 34.58 -11.03
C GLY A 337 -17.34 33.21 -11.05
N LYS A 338 -17.12 32.37 -12.07
CA LYS A 338 -17.56 30.98 -12.05
C LYS A 338 -16.69 30.17 -11.12
N VAL A 339 -17.29 29.52 -10.13
CA VAL A 339 -16.64 28.61 -9.20
C VAL A 339 -17.17 27.19 -9.43
N ASN A 340 -16.29 26.23 -9.54
CA ASN A 340 -16.66 24.81 -9.72
C ASN A 340 -16.42 24.03 -8.42
N PRO A 341 -17.20 22.97 -8.17
CA PRO A 341 -17.05 22.11 -6.98
C PRO A 341 -15.87 21.12 -7.16
N VAL A 342 -14.65 21.66 -7.33
CA VAL A 342 -13.48 20.88 -7.75
C VAL A 342 -13.00 19.85 -6.71
N ILE A 343 -13.25 20.11 -5.43
CA ILE A 343 -12.89 19.18 -4.37
C ILE A 343 -13.79 17.92 -4.42
N PRO A 344 -15.12 18.02 -4.43
CA PRO A 344 -15.98 16.86 -4.70
C PRO A 344 -15.67 16.15 -6.03
N GLU A 345 -15.26 16.87 -7.08
CA GLU A 345 -14.86 16.25 -8.35
C GLU A 345 -13.59 15.39 -8.19
N SER A 346 -12.63 15.84 -7.40
CA SER A 346 -11.43 15.06 -7.11
C SER A 346 -11.73 13.76 -6.34
N VAL A 347 -12.67 13.81 -5.39
CA VAL A 347 -13.15 12.61 -4.67
C VAL A 347 -13.74 11.59 -5.66
N VAL A 348 -14.59 12.03 -6.59
CA VAL A 348 -15.19 11.14 -7.60
C VAL A 348 -14.13 10.48 -8.50
N GLN A 349 -13.07 11.21 -8.87
CA GLN A 349 -11.95 10.64 -9.64
C GLN A 349 -11.18 9.58 -8.84
N VAL A 350 -10.91 9.83 -7.55
CA VAL A 350 -10.31 8.84 -6.65
C VAL A 350 -11.17 7.58 -6.55
N VAL A 351 -12.50 7.74 -6.46
CA VAL A 351 -13.41 6.58 -6.44
C VAL A 351 -13.30 5.75 -7.71
N CYS A 352 -13.21 6.38 -8.89
CA CYS A 352 -13.00 5.65 -10.14
C CYS A 352 -11.71 4.80 -10.11
N GLN A 353 -10.61 5.37 -9.57
CA GLN A 353 -9.35 4.64 -9.42
C GLN A 353 -9.48 3.46 -8.45
N VAL A 354 -10.14 3.66 -7.31
CA VAL A 354 -10.36 2.60 -6.31
C VAL A 354 -11.18 1.44 -6.88
N LEU A 355 -12.22 1.73 -7.67
CA LEU A 355 -13.01 0.69 -8.36
C LEU A 355 -12.15 -0.11 -9.35
N GLY A 356 -11.27 0.55 -10.10
CA GLY A 356 -10.32 -0.11 -11.00
C GLY A 356 -9.32 -0.99 -10.24
N ASN A 357 -8.80 -0.51 -9.13
CA ASN A 357 -7.88 -1.25 -8.26
C ASN A 357 -8.55 -2.50 -7.66
N ASP A 358 -9.80 -2.38 -7.17
CA ASP A 358 -10.56 -3.53 -6.65
C ASP A 358 -10.78 -4.61 -7.71
N ALA A 359 -11.06 -4.22 -8.94
CA ALA A 359 -11.16 -5.16 -10.06
C ALA A 359 -9.82 -5.86 -10.34
N ALA A 360 -8.69 -5.14 -10.29
CA ALA A 360 -7.36 -5.72 -10.45
C ALA A 360 -7.02 -6.71 -9.33
N ILE A 361 -7.32 -6.38 -8.07
CA ILE A 361 -7.14 -7.27 -6.91
C ILE A 361 -7.99 -8.52 -7.06
N SER A 362 -9.27 -8.38 -7.43
CA SER A 362 -10.19 -9.50 -7.62
C SER A 362 -9.71 -10.44 -8.73
N ALA A 363 -9.19 -9.91 -9.83
CA ALA A 363 -8.63 -10.70 -10.93
C ALA A 363 -7.35 -11.42 -10.51
N ALA A 364 -6.43 -10.74 -9.82
CA ALA A 364 -5.17 -11.30 -9.34
C ALA A 364 -5.38 -12.40 -8.30
N SER A 365 -6.39 -12.27 -7.45
CA SER A 365 -6.69 -13.26 -6.41
C SER A 365 -7.16 -14.59 -6.95
N GLN A 366 -7.68 -14.64 -8.20
CA GLN A 366 -8.03 -15.88 -8.87
C GLN A 366 -6.82 -16.70 -9.34
N GLY A 367 -5.64 -16.11 -9.34
CA GLY A 367 -4.39 -16.71 -9.82
C GLY A 367 -3.57 -17.46 -8.79
N GLY A 368 -4.13 -17.80 -7.63
CA GLY A 368 -3.51 -18.70 -6.64
C GLY A 368 -3.61 -20.16 -7.11
N TYR A 369 -2.44 -20.79 -7.32
CA TYR A 369 -2.38 -22.18 -7.75
C TYR A 369 -1.56 -23.00 -6.74
N LEU A 370 -2.20 -24.05 -6.20
CA LEU A 370 -1.59 -24.90 -5.19
C LEU A 370 -1.08 -24.06 -3.98
N GLU A 371 0.19 -24.10 -3.66
CA GLU A 371 0.77 -23.55 -2.44
C GLU A 371 1.16 -22.06 -2.52
N LEU A 372 0.99 -21.40 -3.69
CA LEU A 372 1.41 -20.01 -3.86
C LEU A 372 0.52 -19.22 -4.83
N ASN A 373 0.10 -18.03 -4.41
CA ASN A 373 -0.39 -17.02 -5.35
C ASN A 373 0.79 -16.25 -5.95
N THR A 374 0.78 -16.06 -7.26
CA THR A 374 1.86 -15.40 -8.00
C THR A 374 1.47 -14.04 -8.59
N TYR A 375 0.56 -13.32 -7.92
CA TYR A 375 0.10 -11.97 -8.28
C TYR A 375 0.20 -10.97 -7.12
N TRP A 376 1.05 -11.28 -6.12
CA TRP A 376 1.23 -10.45 -4.93
C TRP A 376 1.61 -8.99 -5.25
N PRO A 377 2.56 -8.69 -6.19
CA PRO A 377 2.96 -7.31 -6.42
C PRO A 377 1.82 -6.41 -6.87
N VAL A 378 1.02 -6.84 -7.85
CA VAL A 378 -0.09 -6.04 -8.35
C VAL A 378 -1.18 -5.85 -7.30
N SER A 379 -1.49 -6.90 -6.50
CA SER A 379 -2.51 -6.81 -5.45
C SER A 379 -2.06 -5.88 -4.32
N ALA A 380 -0.82 -5.99 -3.87
CA ALA A 380 -0.25 -5.14 -2.82
C ALA A 380 -0.29 -3.66 -3.20
N TYR A 381 0.15 -3.33 -4.41
CA TYR A 381 0.16 -1.96 -4.91
C TYR A 381 -1.25 -1.37 -4.99
N ASN A 382 -2.19 -2.10 -5.61
CA ASN A 382 -3.55 -1.60 -5.82
C ASN A 382 -4.31 -1.41 -4.51
N LEU A 383 -4.14 -2.32 -3.52
CA LEU A 383 -4.79 -2.18 -2.22
C LEU A 383 -4.23 -0.98 -1.45
N HIS A 384 -2.90 -0.87 -1.35
CA HIS A 384 -2.26 0.25 -0.67
C HIS A 384 -2.63 1.59 -1.32
N GLN A 385 -2.55 1.69 -2.65
CA GLN A 385 -2.96 2.89 -3.38
C GLN A 385 -4.41 3.27 -3.09
N SER A 386 -5.33 2.31 -3.05
CA SER A 386 -6.74 2.56 -2.76
C SER A 386 -6.94 3.16 -1.37
N ILE A 387 -6.25 2.61 -0.37
CA ILE A 387 -6.34 3.07 1.03
C ILE A 387 -5.80 4.50 1.14
N THR A 388 -4.60 4.75 0.62
CA THR A 388 -3.94 6.06 0.74
C THR A 388 -4.64 7.16 -0.05
N LEU A 389 -5.13 6.85 -1.25
CA LEU A 389 -5.93 7.79 -2.04
C LEU A 389 -7.23 8.18 -1.34
N LEU A 390 -7.96 7.20 -0.76
CA LEU A 390 -9.18 7.49 -0.02
C LEU A 390 -8.91 8.29 1.26
N ALA A 391 -7.87 7.96 2.00
CA ALA A 391 -7.48 8.70 3.20
C ALA A 391 -7.17 10.17 2.85
N SER A 392 -6.35 10.39 1.82
CA SER A 392 -5.97 11.72 1.36
C SER A 392 -7.15 12.51 0.80
N ALA A 393 -8.00 11.85 -0.04
CA ALA A 393 -9.18 12.50 -0.61
C ALA A 393 -10.20 12.87 0.48
N THR A 394 -10.43 11.99 1.47
CA THR A 394 -11.33 12.26 2.60
C THR A 394 -10.82 13.42 3.44
N SER A 395 -9.52 13.43 3.76
CA SER A 395 -8.91 14.53 4.52
C SER A 395 -8.99 15.87 3.78
N ASN A 396 -8.74 15.87 2.46
CA ASN A 396 -8.85 17.09 1.64
C ASN A 396 -10.31 17.58 1.55
N PHE A 397 -11.25 16.66 1.44
CA PHE A 397 -12.68 16.95 1.37
C PHE A 397 -13.23 17.53 2.69
N ASP A 398 -12.65 17.12 3.81
CA ASP A 398 -13.01 17.63 5.15
C ASP A 398 -12.45 19.03 5.43
N ILE A 399 -11.30 19.37 4.89
CA ILE A 399 -10.61 20.66 5.14
C ILE A 399 -11.16 21.77 4.27
N GLN A 400 -11.53 21.49 3.02
CA GLN A 400 -11.97 22.47 2.01
C GLN A 400 -13.48 22.59 1.93
#